data_1c6b297c0b9d65608213f28489c6357e
#
_entry.id   1c6b297c0b9d65608213f28489c6357e
#
_cell.length_a   1.000
_cell.length_b   1.000
_cell.length_c   1.000
_cell.angle_alpha   90.00
_cell.angle_beta   90.00
_cell.angle_gamma   90.00
#
_symmetry.space_group_name_H-M   'P 1'
#
loop_
_entity.id
_entity.type
_entity.pdbx_description
1 polymer ?
#
loop_
_entity_poly.entity_id
_entity_poly.type
_entity_poly.pdbx_seq_one_letter_code
_entity_poly.pdbx_strand_id
1 'polypeptide(L)'
;MSHTDPATDTPDDDRPRWYVIQCKGGESFRAAEHLANQNYELFHPVLEVQKKRRGRLEWVQEPLFPHYLFLRLDRVASNWRPIRSTRGVLRIVTFGTAMPVPISDELVEVLRQHGVTRSENPRQLYFRQGESVDITEGPFKDLQAVFESHKGEERAIVLLNLLHRQQRLEMPVSQLKRHD
;
A
#
# COMPACT_ATOMS: atom_id res chain seq x y z
N MET A 1 25.61 7.50 34.76
CA MET A 1 25.50 7.31 33.29
C MET A 1 24.34 6.37 33.03
N SER A 2 23.23 6.92 32.66
CA SER A 2 22.06 6.13 32.26
C SER A 2 22.23 5.72 30.81
N HIS A 3 22.53 4.45 30.57
CA HIS A 3 22.35 3.85 29.28
C HIS A 3 20.83 3.66 29.08
N THR A 4 20.27 4.49 28.24
CA THR A 4 18.96 4.22 27.68
C THR A 4 19.18 3.12 26.63
N ASP A 5 18.93 1.88 27.02
CA ASP A 5 18.83 0.81 26.04
C ASP A 5 17.73 1.17 25.06
N PRO A 6 17.99 1.10 23.76
CA PRO A 6 16.91 1.16 22.78
C PRO A 6 15.98 -0.01 23.10
N ALA A 7 14.71 0.27 23.22
CA ALA A 7 13.67 -0.71 23.44
C ALA A 7 13.92 -1.89 22.50
N THR A 8 14.37 -2.97 23.06
CA THR A 8 14.41 -4.27 22.42
C THR A 8 12.96 -4.58 22.05
N ASP A 9 12.68 -4.49 20.78
CA ASP A 9 11.48 -5.04 20.19
C ASP A 9 11.53 -6.54 20.53
N THR A 10 10.88 -6.90 21.59
CA THR A 10 10.90 -8.27 22.10
C THR A 10 10.26 -9.16 21.07
N PRO A 11 10.92 -10.27 20.65
CA PRO A 11 10.38 -11.19 19.65
C PRO A 11 9.11 -11.94 20.08
N ASP A 12 8.61 -11.67 21.28
CA ASP A 12 7.54 -12.39 21.96
C ASP A 12 6.21 -11.62 22.02
N ASP A 13 5.98 -10.73 21.03
CA ASP A 13 4.67 -10.11 20.95
C ASP A 13 3.72 -11.01 20.15
N ASP A 14 3.02 -11.89 20.85
CA ASP A 14 2.07 -12.85 20.26
C ASP A 14 0.76 -12.21 19.77
N ARG A 15 0.62 -10.91 19.91
CA ARG A 15 -0.57 -10.20 19.41
C ARG A 15 -0.63 -10.20 17.88
N PRO A 16 -1.86 -10.15 17.30
CA PRO A 16 -2.03 -10.00 15.86
C PRO A 16 -1.34 -8.74 15.32
N ARG A 17 -0.61 -8.91 14.23
CA ARG A 17 0.12 -7.85 13.54
C ARG A 17 -0.25 -7.83 12.06
N TRP A 18 -0.03 -6.69 11.42
CA TRP A 18 -0.25 -6.54 10.00
C TRP A 18 0.97 -6.98 9.19
N TYR A 19 0.72 -7.77 8.16
CA TYR A 19 1.73 -8.26 7.22
C TYR A 19 1.37 -7.87 5.80
N VAL A 20 2.38 -7.69 4.97
CA VAL A 20 2.21 -7.32 3.57
C VAL A 20 2.12 -8.56 2.70
N ILE A 21 1.07 -8.65 1.91
CA ILE A 21 0.86 -9.73 0.95
C ILE A 21 1.08 -9.17 -0.45
N GLN A 22 1.97 -9.80 -1.20
CA GLN A 22 2.16 -9.49 -2.60
C GLN A 22 1.20 -10.34 -3.45
N CYS A 23 0.46 -9.67 -4.32
CA CYS A 23 -0.50 -10.29 -5.23
C CYS A 23 0.08 -10.40 -6.64
N LYS A 24 -0.43 -11.35 -7.40
CA LYS A 24 -0.15 -11.45 -8.82
C LYS A 24 -0.70 -10.24 -9.56
N GLY A 25 -0.09 -9.87 -10.67
CA GLY A 25 -0.50 -8.70 -11.46
C GLY A 25 -1.98 -8.72 -11.80
N GLY A 26 -2.69 -7.63 -11.46
CA GLY A 26 -4.14 -7.49 -11.71
C GLY A 26 -5.05 -8.36 -10.85
N GLU A 27 -4.53 -9.11 -9.89
CA GLU A 27 -5.33 -10.07 -9.11
C GLU A 27 -5.53 -9.70 -7.63
N SER A 28 -5.25 -8.45 -7.23
CA SER A 28 -5.37 -8.05 -5.82
C SER A 28 -6.81 -8.14 -5.28
N PHE A 29 -7.81 -7.77 -6.07
CA PHE A 29 -9.23 -7.92 -5.67
C PHE A 29 -9.63 -9.38 -5.50
N ARG A 30 -9.15 -10.24 -6.40
CA ARG A 30 -9.38 -11.67 -6.32
C ARG A 30 -8.72 -12.28 -5.08
N ALA A 31 -7.49 -11.90 -4.81
CA ALA A 31 -6.79 -12.31 -3.61
C ALA A 31 -7.53 -11.86 -2.34
N ALA A 32 -7.98 -10.60 -2.29
CA ALA A 32 -8.74 -10.07 -1.16
C ALA A 32 -10.02 -10.87 -0.91
N GLU A 33 -10.78 -11.18 -1.94
CA GLU A 33 -12.01 -11.97 -1.85
C GLU A 33 -11.75 -13.38 -1.29
N HIS A 34 -10.76 -14.09 -1.84
CA HIS A 34 -10.44 -15.44 -1.40
C HIS A 34 -9.83 -15.50 0.00
N LEU A 35 -9.08 -14.47 0.40
CA LEU A 35 -8.56 -14.37 1.77
C LEU A 35 -9.69 -14.04 2.76
N ALA A 36 -10.60 -13.16 2.41
CA ALA A 36 -11.78 -12.86 3.24
C ALA A 36 -12.67 -14.10 3.44
N ASN A 37 -12.84 -14.90 2.41
CA ASN A 37 -13.62 -16.16 2.48
C ASN A 37 -12.96 -17.20 3.40
N GLN A 38 -11.68 -17.08 3.69
CA GLN A 38 -10.96 -17.91 4.65
C GLN A 38 -10.94 -17.31 6.05
N ASN A 39 -11.72 -16.25 6.30
CA ASN A 39 -11.84 -15.55 7.57
C ASN A 39 -10.59 -14.79 8.03
N TYR A 40 -9.68 -14.44 7.12
CA TYR A 40 -8.59 -13.53 7.44
C TYR A 40 -9.10 -12.09 7.54
N GLU A 41 -8.62 -11.36 8.54
CA GLU A 41 -8.79 -9.92 8.60
C GLU A 41 -7.84 -9.26 7.63
N LEU A 42 -8.38 -8.54 6.65
CA LEU A 42 -7.57 -7.92 5.62
C LEU A 42 -7.89 -6.43 5.45
N PHE A 43 -6.92 -5.73 4.93
CA PHE A 43 -7.06 -4.34 4.51
C PHE A 43 -6.51 -4.19 3.09
N HIS A 44 -7.40 -3.88 2.16
CA HIS A 44 -7.08 -3.65 0.76
C HIS A 44 -7.48 -2.24 0.39
N PRO A 45 -6.59 -1.24 0.59
CA PRO A 45 -6.93 0.15 0.30
C PRO A 45 -7.12 0.37 -1.19
N VAL A 46 -8.16 1.12 -1.54
CA VAL A 46 -8.54 1.41 -2.92
C VAL A 46 -8.66 2.90 -3.15
N LEU A 47 -8.49 3.29 -4.42
CA LEU A 47 -8.78 4.62 -4.93
C LEU A 47 -10.01 4.56 -5.83
N GLU A 48 -10.81 5.61 -5.83
CA GLU A 48 -11.78 5.85 -6.89
C GLU A 48 -11.17 6.76 -7.95
N VAL A 49 -11.12 6.28 -9.19
CA VAL A 49 -10.62 7.02 -10.34
C VAL A 49 -11.67 7.08 -11.43
N GLN A 50 -11.68 8.18 -12.18
CA GLN A 50 -12.52 8.28 -13.35
C GLN A 50 -11.84 7.59 -14.54
N LYS A 51 -12.57 6.69 -15.19
CA LYS A 51 -12.14 6.08 -16.45
C LYS A 51 -13.21 6.22 -17.51
N LYS A 52 -12.77 6.47 -18.72
CA LYS A 52 -13.66 6.47 -19.87
C LYS A 52 -13.88 5.03 -20.35
N ARG A 53 -15.12 4.56 -20.19
CA ARG A 53 -15.55 3.26 -20.69
C ARG A 53 -16.74 3.47 -21.64
N ARG A 54 -16.63 2.93 -22.86
CA ARG A 54 -17.69 3.02 -23.88
C ARG A 54 -18.20 4.46 -24.12
N GLY A 55 -17.29 5.43 -24.12
CA GLY A 55 -17.64 6.83 -24.30
C GLY A 55 -18.21 7.56 -23.09
N ARG A 56 -18.34 6.90 -21.94
CA ARG A 56 -18.83 7.49 -20.68
C ARG A 56 -17.75 7.52 -19.63
N LEU A 57 -17.75 8.57 -18.81
CA LEU A 57 -16.91 8.65 -17.61
C LEU A 57 -17.57 7.87 -16.48
N GLU A 58 -16.84 6.88 -15.96
CA GLU A 58 -17.28 6.06 -14.84
C GLU A 58 -16.26 6.12 -13.70
N TRP A 59 -16.77 6.10 -12.47
CA TRP A 59 -15.94 5.94 -11.29
C TRP A 59 -15.62 4.45 -11.11
N VAL A 60 -14.33 4.14 -11.05
CA VAL A 60 -13.84 2.77 -10.90
C VAL A 60 -12.92 2.70 -9.70
N GLN A 61 -13.06 1.64 -8.92
CA GLN A 61 -12.14 1.35 -7.83
C GLN A 61 -10.89 0.69 -8.35
N GLU A 62 -9.74 1.22 -7.97
CA GLU A 62 -8.43 0.63 -8.24
C GLU A 62 -7.68 0.43 -6.93
N PRO A 63 -6.83 -0.62 -6.83
CA PRO A 63 -6.01 -0.77 -5.64
C PRO A 63 -5.06 0.40 -5.49
N LEU A 64 -4.93 0.93 -4.28
CA LEU A 64 -3.96 1.97 -3.96
C LEU A 64 -2.54 1.47 -4.20
N PHE A 65 -2.29 0.23 -3.80
CA PHE A 65 -1.07 -0.51 -4.08
C PHE A 65 -1.39 -1.64 -5.06
N PRO A 66 -1.07 -1.51 -6.36
CA PRO A 66 -1.53 -2.46 -7.39
C PRO A 66 -1.19 -3.93 -7.15
N HIS A 67 -0.17 -4.21 -6.34
CA HIS A 67 0.30 -5.57 -6.12
C HIS A 67 0.29 -5.99 -4.65
N TYR A 68 -0.25 -5.17 -3.76
CA TYR A 68 -0.15 -5.42 -2.32
C TYR A 68 -1.47 -5.22 -1.59
N LEU A 69 -1.68 -6.05 -0.60
CA LEU A 69 -2.70 -5.88 0.42
C LEU A 69 -2.11 -6.24 1.79
N PHE A 70 -2.88 -5.99 2.84
CA PHE A 70 -2.43 -6.23 4.20
C PHE A 70 -3.30 -7.27 4.88
N LEU A 71 -2.68 -8.23 5.56
CA LEU A 71 -3.36 -9.22 6.39
C LEU A 71 -2.95 -9.04 7.85
N ARG A 72 -3.94 -9.12 8.73
CA ARG A 72 -3.69 -9.18 10.16
C ARG A 72 -3.60 -10.63 10.60
N LEU A 73 -2.44 -11.02 11.10
CA LEU A 73 -2.11 -12.39 11.44
C LEU A 73 -1.50 -12.47 12.82
N ASP A 74 -1.90 -13.50 13.54
CA ASP A 74 -1.29 -13.93 14.78
C ASP A 74 -0.19 -14.97 14.47
N ARG A 75 0.98 -14.84 15.08
CA ARG A 75 2.10 -15.77 14.84
C ARG A 75 1.81 -17.18 15.31
N VAL A 76 0.97 -17.32 16.31
CA VAL A 76 0.67 -18.61 16.96
C VAL A 76 -0.68 -19.15 16.51
N ALA A 77 -1.74 -18.34 16.58
CA ALA A 77 -3.11 -18.79 16.35
C ALA A 77 -3.50 -18.82 14.86
N SER A 78 -2.89 -17.97 14.01
CA SER A 78 -3.24 -17.95 12.59
C SER A 78 -2.55 -19.08 11.83
N ASN A 79 -3.31 -19.70 10.93
CA ASN A 79 -2.73 -20.67 10.01
C ASN A 79 -2.23 -19.93 8.75
N TRP A 80 -0.92 -19.90 8.57
CA TRP A 80 -0.26 -19.19 7.48
C TRP A 80 -0.12 -20.00 6.19
N ARG A 81 -0.29 -21.32 6.28
CA ARG A 81 -0.11 -22.21 5.12
C ARG A 81 -1.07 -21.92 3.95
N PRO A 82 -2.40 -21.73 4.18
CA PRO A 82 -3.33 -21.50 3.08
C PRO A 82 -3.09 -20.19 2.35
N ILE A 83 -2.41 -19.21 2.95
CA ILE A 83 -2.20 -17.89 2.36
C ILE A 83 -1.47 -18.01 1.03
N ARG A 84 -0.38 -18.76 0.99
CA ARG A 84 0.45 -18.92 -0.23
C ARG A 84 -0.27 -19.63 -1.37
N SER A 85 -1.22 -20.49 -1.06
CA SER A 85 -2.02 -21.22 -2.04
C SER A 85 -3.33 -20.53 -2.40
N THR A 86 -3.59 -19.37 -1.83
CA THR A 86 -4.78 -18.57 -2.14
C THR A 86 -4.66 -17.97 -3.54
N ARG A 87 -5.74 -18.06 -4.30
CA ARG A 87 -5.79 -17.49 -5.65
C ARG A 87 -5.52 -15.99 -5.64
N GLY A 88 -4.65 -15.55 -6.53
CA GLY A 88 -4.24 -14.17 -6.64
C GLY A 88 -3.07 -13.77 -5.73
N VAL A 89 -2.74 -14.58 -4.73
CA VAL A 89 -1.59 -14.35 -3.85
C VAL A 89 -0.32 -14.88 -4.50
N LEU A 90 0.73 -14.06 -4.50
CA LEU A 90 2.06 -14.46 -4.93
C LEU A 90 2.90 -14.92 -3.74
N ARG A 91 2.99 -14.10 -2.70
CA ARG A 91 3.78 -14.41 -1.50
C ARG A 91 3.46 -13.46 -0.35
N ILE A 92 3.91 -13.86 0.86
CA ILE A 92 4.02 -12.96 2.00
C ILE A 92 5.37 -12.26 1.92
N VAL A 93 5.39 -10.95 2.07
CA VAL A 93 6.62 -10.15 1.94
C VAL A 93 7.49 -10.30 3.18
N THR A 94 8.76 -10.64 2.99
CA THR A 94 9.72 -10.87 4.07
C THR A 94 10.72 -9.74 4.27
N PHE A 95 10.78 -8.76 3.38
CA PHE A 95 11.73 -7.63 3.42
C PHE A 95 13.20 -8.06 3.56
N GLY A 96 13.59 -9.15 2.89
CA GLY A 96 14.97 -9.63 2.89
C GLY A 96 15.37 -10.46 4.10
N THR A 97 14.45 -10.74 5.00
CA THR A 97 14.64 -11.65 6.15
C THR A 97 14.07 -13.05 5.86
N ALA A 98 14.43 -14.04 6.67
CA ALA A 98 13.90 -15.41 6.53
C ALA A 98 12.40 -15.50 6.87
N MET A 99 11.93 -14.66 7.78
CA MET A 99 10.55 -14.62 8.24
C MET A 99 9.86 -13.32 7.85
N PRO A 100 8.53 -13.34 7.64
CA PRO A 100 7.76 -12.11 7.42
C PRO A 100 7.93 -11.14 8.59
N VAL A 101 8.07 -9.85 8.25
CA VAL A 101 8.20 -8.76 9.22
C VAL A 101 6.90 -7.97 9.23
N PRO A 102 6.28 -7.75 10.39
CA PRO A 102 5.05 -6.97 10.49
C PRO A 102 5.31 -5.49 10.22
N ILE A 103 4.28 -4.81 9.75
CA ILE A 103 4.24 -3.35 9.64
C ILE A 103 3.57 -2.77 10.89
N SER A 104 3.80 -1.47 11.12
CA SER A 104 3.20 -0.79 12.27
C SER A 104 1.68 -0.65 12.14
N ASP A 105 0.98 -0.82 13.26
CA ASP A 105 -0.47 -0.59 13.32
C ASP A 105 -0.82 0.86 13.01
N GLU A 106 0.07 1.81 13.35
CA GLU A 106 -0.10 3.24 13.05
C GLU A 106 -0.17 3.50 11.55
N LEU A 107 0.67 2.85 10.75
CA LEU A 107 0.65 3.01 9.30
C LEU A 107 -0.70 2.55 8.73
N VAL A 108 -1.20 1.40 9.15
CA VAL A 108 -2.49 0.88 8.69
C VAL A 108 -3.63 1.80 9.11
N GLU A 109 -3.59 2.33 10.33
CA GLU A 109 -4.59 3.27 10.82
C GLU A 109 -4.59 4.59 10.04
N VAL A 110 -3.41 5.13 9.74
CA VAL A 110 -3.28 6.31 8.87
C VAL A 110 -3.92 6.06 7.50
N LEU A 111 -3.65 4.91 6.91
CA LEU A 111 -4.25 4.53 5.62
C LEU A 111 -5.77 4.40 5.68
N ARG A 112 -6.30 3.88 6.79
CA ARG A 112 -7.76 3.76 6.99
C ARG A 112 -8.45 5.11 7.17
N GLN A 113 -7.84 6.01 7.93
CA GLN A 113 -8.43 7.32 8.23
C GLN A 113 -8.58 8.20 7.00
N HIS A 114 -7.69 8.05 6.03
CA HIS A 114 -7.76 8.84 4.79
C HIS A 114 -8.75 8.30 3.75
N GLY A 115 -9.26 7.07 3.94
CA GLY A 115 -10.36 6.50 3.15
C GLY A 115 -10.13 6.44 1.64
N VAL A 116 -11.22 6.31 0.92
CA VAL A 116 -11.26 6.32 -0.55
C VAL A 116 -11.18 7.77 -1.05
N THR A 117 -10.18 8.08 -1.86
CA THR A 117 -10.01 9.44 -2.41
C THR A 117 -10.51 9.50 -3.83
N ARG A 118 -11.37 10.47 -4.11
CA ARG A 118 -11.80 10.83 -5.46
C ARG A 118 -10.87 11.89 -6.03
N SER A 119 -10.33 11.61 -7.20
CA SER A 119 -9.56 12.59 -7.97
C SER A 119 -10.49 13.37 -8.89
N GLU A 120 -10.87 14.59 -8.52
CA GLU A 120 -11.87 15.36 -9.26
C GLU A 120 -11.32 16.19 -10.42
N ASN A 121 -10.02 16.53 -10.46
CA ASN A 121 -9.42 17.24 -11.59
C ASN A 121 -7.90 17.00 -11.66
N PRO A 122 -7.42 16.30 -12.67
CA PRO A 122 -5.99 16.22 -12.89
C PRO A 122 -5.48 17.59 -13.39
N ARG A 123 -4.87 18.36 -12.51
CA ARG A 123 -3.97 19.42 -12.97
C ARG A 123 -2.78 18.72 -13.61
N GLN A 124 -2.49 19.03 -14.85
CA GLN A 124 -1.28 18.54 -15.52
C GLN A 124 -0.06 19.12 -14.82
N LEU A 125 0.43 18.40 -13.85
CA LEU A 125 1.68 18.70 -13.20
C LEU A 125 2.77 17.85 -13.84
N TYR A 126 3.79 18.52 -14.37
CA TYR A 126 4.95 17.83 -14.93
C TYR A 126 6.07 17.81 -13.88
N PHE A 127 6.43 16.61 -13.45
CA PHE A 127 7.57 16.38 -12.58
C PHE A 127 8.71 15.76 -13.36
N ARG A 128 9.94 15.97 -12.87
CA ARG A 128 11.14 15.35 -13.42
C ARG A 128 11.49 14.09 -12.64
N GLN A 129 12.05 13.10 -13.32
CA GLN A 129 12.56 11.90 -12.66
C GLN A 129 13.57 12.27 -11.57
N GLY A 130 13.42 11.68 -10.40
CA GLY A 130 14.26 11.95 -9.24
C GLY A 130 13.86 13.17 -8.40
N GLU A 131 12.86 13.93 -8.85
CA GLU A 131 12.33 15.09 -8.11
C GLU A 131 11.61 14.65 -6.84
N SER A 132 11.88 15.34 -5.73
CA SER A 132 11.13 15.13 -4.50
C SER A 132 9.75 15.76 -4.59
N VAL A 133 8.75 15.00 -4.23
CA VAL A 133 7.35 15.42 -4.25
C VAL A 133 6.69 15.13 -2.92
N ASP A 134 5.73 15.96 -2.56
CA ASP A 134 4.87 15.73 -1.41
C ASP A 134 3.51 15.22 -1.88
N ILE A 135 2.99 14.25 -1.16
CA ILE A 135 1.65 13.72 -1.42
C ILE A 135 0.65 14.60 -0.68
N THR A 136 -0.31 15.17 -1.41
CA THR A 136 -1.24 16.19 -0.89
C THR A 136 -2.59 15.64 -0.48
N GLU A 137 -2.94 14.48 -0.97
CA GLU A 137 -4.25 13.87 -0.75
C GLU A 137 -4.12 12.36 -0.62
N GLY A 138 -5.15 11.74 -0.07
CA GLY A 138 -5.25 10.30 0.04
C GLY A 138 -4.54 9.72 1.26
N PRO A 139 -4.39 8.40 1.28
CA PRO A 139 -3.86 7.68 2.44
C PRO A 139 -2.42 8.02 2.79
N PHE A 140 -1.65 8.56 1.85
CA PHE A 140 -0.23 8.94 2.04
C PHE A 140 -0.03 10.44 2.15
N LYS A 141 -1.10 11.19 2.39
CA LYS A 141 -1.01 12.65 2.58
C LYS A 141 0.11 13.02 3.54
N ASP A 142 0.83 14.09 3.19
CA ASP A 142 1.95 14.65 3.96
C ASP A 142 3.23 13.78 3.95
N LEU A 143 3.25 12.68 3.23
CA LEU A 143 4.47 11.91 3.02
C LEU A 143 5.24 12.41 1.81
N GLN A 144 6.56 12.34 1.92
CA GLN A 144 7.47 12.68 0.83
C GLN A 144 7.77 11.45 -0.01
N ALA A 145 7.80 11.62 -1.31
CA ALA A 145 8.14 10.59 -2.28
C ALA A 145 9.10 11.13 -3.33
N VAL A 146 9.64 10.24 -4.15
CA VAL A 146 10.48 10.58 -5.31
C VAL A 146 9.72 10.25 -6.57
N PHE A 147 9.57 11.22 -7.47
CA PHE A 147 8.92 10.99 -8.75
C PHE A 147 9.78 10.09 -9.64
N GLU A 148 9.21 9.04 -10.18
CA GLU A 148 9.90 8.12 -11.08
C GLU A 148 9.51 8.39 -12.55
N SER A 149 8.23 8.33 -12.85
CA SER A 149 7.74 8.49 -14.23
C SER A 149 6.25 8.80 -14.28
N HIS A 150 5.80 9.29 -15.42
CA HIS A 150 4.37 9.38 -15.72
C HIS A 150 3.85 8.05 -16.27
N LYS A 151 2.64 7.71 -15.89
CA LYS A 151 1.90 6.59 -16.48
C LYS A 151 0.62 7.14 -17.11
N GLY A 152 0.72 7.54 -18.36
CA GLY A 152 -0.30 8.34 -19.01
C GLY A 152 -0.31 9.79 -18.50
N GLU A 153 -1.34 10.54 -18.84
CA GLU A 153 -1.44 11.96 -18.48
C GLU A 153 -1.89 12.20 -17.04
N GLU A 154 -2.59 11.23 -16.43
CA GLU A 154 -3.28 11.41 -15.16
C GLU A 154 -2.58 10.74 -13.98
N ARG A 155 -1.72 9.79 -14.23
CA ARG A 155 -1.07 9.01 -13.17
C ARG A 155 0.45 9.12 -13.24
N ALA A 156 1.04 9.03 -12.07
CA ALA A 156 2.49 9.01 -11.89
C ALA A 156 2.89 7.78 -11.08
N ILE A 157 4.12 7.34 -11.31
CA ILE A 157 4.76 6.34 -10.47
C ILE A 157 5.75 7.07 -9.57
N VAL A 158 5.58 6.91 -8.27
CA VAL A 158 6.45 7.49 -7.25
C VAL A 158 7.05 6.40 -6.38
N LEU A 159 8.23 6.70 -5.86
CA LEU A 159 8.95 5.83 -4.96
C LEU A 159 8.77 6.36 -3.54
N LEU A 160 8.05 5.61 -2.73
CA LEU A 160 7.79 5.94 -1.34
C LEU A 160 8.62 5.02 -0.44
N ASN A 161 9.30 5.61 0.52
CA ASN A 161 10.09 4.84 1.47
C ASN A 161 9.18 4.36 2.60
N LEU A 162 8.64 3.17 2.44
CA LEU A 162 7.81 2.51 3.42
C LEU A 162 8.52 1.28 3.99
N LEU A 163 8.43 1.10 5.30
CA LEU A 163 8.87 -0.15 5.93
C LEU A 163 10.35 -0.46 5.69
N HIS A 164 11.18 0.56 5.71
CA HIS A 164 12.62 0.49 5.43
C HIS A 164 12.96 0.05 4.00
N ARG A 165 11.98 0.08 3.08
CA ARG A 165 12.16 -0.20 1.67
C ARG A 165 11.47 0.82 0.80
N GLN A 166 12.08 1.06 -0.35
CA GLN A 166 11.49 1.88 -1.38
C GLN A 166 10.37 1.12 -2.06
N GLN A 167 9.15 1.65 -1.99
CA GLN A 167 7.96 1.11 -2.63
C GLN A 167 7.62 1.95 -3.85
N ARG A 168 7.31 1.28 -4.93
CA ARG A 168 6.87 1.90 -6.17
C ARG A 168 5.36 1.99 -6.16
N LEU A 169 4.82 3.21 -6.16
CA LEU A 169 3.39 3.48 -6.12
C LEU A 169 2.92 4.18 -7.37
N GLU A 170 1.78 3.77 -7.85
CA GLU A 170 1.04 4.47 -8.88
C GLU A 170 -0.06 5.31 -8.23
N MET A 171 -0.11 6.60 -8.54
CA MET A 171 -1.13 7.50 -8.00
C MET A 171 -1.48 8.62 -8.98
N PRO A 172 -2.64 9.27 -8.79
CA PRO A 172 -3.01 10.43 -9.58
C PRO A 172 -1.99 11.57 -9.43
N VAL A 173 -1.58 12.16 -10.53
CA VAL A 173 -0.65 13.31 -10.55
C VAL A 173 -1.22 14.49 -9.75
N SER A 174 -2.54 14.65 -9.73
CA SER A 174 -3.23 15.68 -8.97
C SER A 174 -3.00 15.63 -7.46
N GLN A 175 -2.55 14.50 -6.94
CA GLN A 175 -2.24 14.29 -5.53
C GLN A 175 -0.77 14.60 -5.17
N LEU A 176 -0.01 15.12 -6.11
CA LEU A 176 1.41 15.44 -5.92
C LEU A 176 1.65 16.95 -6.02
N LYS A 177 2.57 17.46 -5.21
CA LYS A 177 3.15 18.79 -5.35
C LYS A 177 4.66 18.71 -5.23
N ARG A 178 5.38 19.71 -5.74
CA ARG A 178 6.82 19.80 -5.51
C ARG A 178 7.11 19.98 -4.04
N HIS A 179 8.14 19.29 -3.60
CA HIS A 179 8.67 19.50 -2.26
C HIS A 179 9.52 20.78 -2.29
N ASP A 180 9.20 21.71 -1.40
CA ASP A 180 9.96 22.95 -1.22
C ASP A 180 11.19 22.72 -0.34
#